data_fa35cf9f0c5be77559fddcb8d8047030
#
_entry.id   fa35cf9f0c5be77559fddcb8d8047030
#
_cell.length_a   1.000
_cell.length_b   1.000
_cell.length_c   1.000
_cell.angle_alpha   90.00
_cell.angle_beta   90.00
_cell.angle_gamma   90.00
#
_symmetry.space_group_name_H-M   'P 1'
#
loop_
_entity.id
_entity.type
_entity.pdbx_description
1 polymer ?
#
loop_
_entity_poly.entity_id
_entity_poly.type
_entity_poly.pdbx_seq_one_letter_code
_entity_poly.pdbx_strand_id
1 'polypeptide(L)'
;MSKTALLPRCPANPGHLPFGRDKPWLAPLAGYSDLPFRLLCREYGAAVCVTEMVSAKGLVYQSPGTNDLLVSLPEDQPLVVQLFGAEADFLRRAVALLREAGYGWFDLNMGCSVPKVLRQGAGAAMLGDLENSLAVAGAMLEEAGPGRVGFKLRLGLDDARPVLPDLALRLEDLGAGWLTLHPRTARQGFGGTADWEALARLKPRLSLPLLASGDLFSAADGLRCLEQTGATGVMYARGAMYGPAVFAAHLALCRGERIAEPTPAALRAMILRHMDLARRLCPGRAALWKMRSVVPRYVRALPGTRALRRELCRCTDWRELTDALENFLTAASR
;
A
#
# COMPACT_ATOMS: atom_id res chain seq x y z
N MET A 1 -4.05 28.92 -23.62
CA MET A 1 -2.83 28.49 -22.90
C MET A 1 -3.26 27.58 -21.78
N SER A 2 -3.11 26.27 -21.95
CA SER A 2 -3.40 25.28 -20.92
C SER A 2 -2.40 25.50 -19.76
N LYS A 3 -2.90 25.79 -18.56
CA LYS A 3 -2.08 25.74 -17.34
C LYS A 3 -1.70 24.28 -17.13
N THR A 4 -0.51 23.89 -17.58
CA THR A 4 0.10 22.61 -17.21
C THR A 4 0.18 22.59 -15.70
N ALA A 5 -0.69 21.85 -15.05
CA ALA A 5 -0.64 21.70 -13.60
C ALA A 5 0.66 20.97 -13.27
N LEU A 6 1.59 21.68 -12.64
CA LEU A 6 2.84 21.09 -12.18
C LEU A 6 2.53 19.97 -11.18
N LEU A 7 3.24 18.85 -11.30
CA LEU A 7 3.15 17.77 -10.33
C LEU A 7 3.57 18.26 -8.94
N PRO A 8 2.94 17.75 -7.87
CA PRO A 8 3.44 17.99 -6.51
C PRO A 8 4.92 17.58 -6.42
N ARG A 9 5.75 18.44 -5.86
CA ARG A 9 7.15 18.11 -5.65
C ARG A 9 7.30 17.14 -4.48
N CYS A 10 8.12 16.11 -4.68
CA CYS A 10 8.52 15.22 -3.59
C CYS A 10 9.47 16.00 -2.66
N PRO A 11 9.16 16.11 -1.36
CA PRO A 11 10.16 16.56 -0.39
C PRO A 11 11.27 15.51 -0.29
N ALA A 12 12.42 15.88 0.19
CA ALA A 12 13.66 15.10 0.28
C ALA A 12 13.50 13.57 0.07
N ASN A 13 14.26 13.02 -0.89
CA ASN A 13 14.22 11.59 -1.21
C ASN A 13 15.44 10.89 -0.58
N PRO A 14 15.28 9.93 0.34
CA PRO A 14 16.41 9.22 0.93
C PRO A 14 17.17 8.40 -0.13
N GLY A 15 18.49 8.32 0.04
CA GLY A 15 19.38 7.64 -0.91
C GLY A 15 19.10 6.13 -1.05
N HIS A 16 18.47 5.50 -0.06
CA HIS A 16 18.14 4.07 -0.04
C HIS A 16 16.79 3.81 0.68
N LEU A 17 16.16 2.69 0.34
CA LEU A 17 14.99 2.19 1.07
C LEU A 17 15.41 1.23 2.18
N PRO A 18 14.79 1.30 3.37
CA PRO A 18 15.05 0.35 4.43
C PRO A 18 14.33 -0.98 4.18
N PHE A 19 15.08 -2.08 4.22
CA PHE A 19 14.58 -3.45 4.22
C PHE A 19 15.04 -4.17 5.48
N GLY A 20 14.22 -5.07 6.00
CA GLY A 20 14.56 -5.85 7.17
C GLY A 20 13.32 -6.34 7.92
N ARG A 21 13.58 -7.27 8.85
CA ARG A 21 12.55 -7.82 9.73
C ARG A 21 11.83 -6.72 10.53
N ASP A 22 12.56 -5.71 10.97
CA ASP A 22 12.12 -4.56 11.75
C ASP A 22 11.77 -3.34 10.90
N LYS A 23 11.56 -3.52 9.60
CA LYS A 23 11.24 -2.46 8.63
C LYS A 23 9.92 -2.76 7.90
N PRO A 24 8.78 -2.78 8.61
CA PRO A 24 7.48 -3.08 7.98
C PRO A 24 7.03 -1.96 7.04
N TRP A 25 6.49 -2.34 5.88
CA TRP A 25 6.01 -1.43 4.86
C TRP A 25 4.49 -1.32 4.86
N LEU A 26 3.96 -0.15 4.50
CA LEU A 26 2.55 0.05 4.16
C LEU A 26 2.31 -0.26 2.69
N ALA A 27 1.35 -1.13 2.40
CA ALA A 27 0.94 -1.48 1.03
C ALA A 27 0.20 -0.33 0.32
N PRO A 28 0.25 -0.31 -1.03
CA PRO A 28 -0.63 0.53 -1.85
C PRO A 28 -2.08 0.08 -1.69
N LEU A 29 -2.95 0.96 -1.22
CA LEU A 29 -4.34 0.66 -0.89
C LEU A 29 -5.25 1.73 -1.51
N ALA A 30 -5.85 1.42 -2.66
CA ALA A 30 -6.77 2.33 -3.34
C ALA A 30 -7.90 2.81 -2.43
N GLY A 31 -8.07 4.11 -2.31
CA GLY A 31 -9.01 4.77 -1.41
C GLY A 31 -8.59 4.81 0.06
N TYR A 32 -7.38 4.33 0.42
CA TYR A 32 -6.90 4.28 1.81
C TYR A 32 -5.52 4.90 2.01
N SER A 33 -4.51 4.55 1.19
CA SER A 33 -3.12 5.01 1.40
C SER A 33 -2.87 6.44 0.88
N ASP A 34 -3.81 7.36 1.14
CA ASP A 34 -3.62 8.80 0.98
C ASP A 34 -2.66 9.37 2.04
N LEU A 35 -2.28 10.62 1.88
CA LEU A 35 -1.32 11.28 2.77
C LEU A 35 -1.70 11.19 4.26
N PRO A 36 -2.95 11.49 4.70
CA PRO A 36 -3.33 11.36 6.11
C PRO A 36 -3.10 9.98 6.69
N PHE A 37 -3.47 8.92 5.95
CA PHE A 37 -3.30 7.55 6.40
C PHE A 37 -1.84 7.13 6.41
N ARG A 38 -1.04 7.53 5.41
CA ARG A 38 0.40 7.25 5.39
C ARG A 38 1.10 7.89 6.58
N LEU A 39 0.81 9.16 6.87
CA LEU A 39 1.38 9.86 8.05
C LEU A 39 1.00 9.16 9.35
N LEU A 40 -0.27 8.76 9.50
CA LEU A 40 -0.68 7.99 10.67
C LEU A 40 0.11 6.67 10.77
N CYS A 41 0.27 5.92 9.67
CA CYS A 41 1.08 4.71 9.67
C CYS A 41 2.56 4.98 10.02
N ARG A 42 3.10 6.14 9.60
CA ARG A 42 4.45 6.59 10.00
C ARG A 42 4.57 6.82 11.49
N GLU A 43 3.60 7.50 12.09
CA GLU A 43 3.55 7.73 13.54
C GLU A 43 3.57 6.41 14.32
N TYR A 44 3.06 5.33 13.74
CA TYR A 44 3.09 3.98 14.29
C TYR A 44 4.29 3.13 13.84
N GLY A 45 5.22 3.69 13.05
CA GLY A 45 6.49 3.03 12.72
C GLY A 45 6.52 2.29 11.38
N ALA A 46 5.63 2.61 10.43
CA ALA A 46 5.80 2.14 9.05
C ALA A 46 7.13 2.65 8.47
N ALA A 47 8.03 1.76 8.08
CA ALA A 47 9.36 2.12 7.61
C ALA A 47 9.34 2.72 6.19
N VAL A 48 8.41 2.30 5.34
CA VAL A 48 8.16 2.81 3.99
C VAL A 48 6.66 2.81 3.75
N CYS A 49 6.17 3.88 3.13
CA CYS A 49 4.79 3.92 2.63
C CYS A 49 4.77 3.89 1.10
N VAL A 50 3.76 3.23 0.54
CA VAL A 50 3.50 3.23 -0.89
C VAL A 50 2.23 4.04 -1.16
N THR A 51 2.23 4.86 -2.22
CA THR A 51 1.05 5.64 -2.62
C THR A 51 -0.11 4.72 -2.99
N GLU A 52 -1.30 5.28 -3.18
CA GLU A 52 -2.32 4.62 -3.98
C GLU A 52 -1.79 4.40 -5.39
N MET A 53 -2.36 3.44 -6.15
CA MET A 53 -1.89 3.16 -7.51
C MET A 53 -2.23 4.32 -8.47
N VAL A 54 -1.21 4.86 -9.13
CA VAL A 54 -1.28 5.99 -10.06
C VAL A 54 -1.29 5.47 -11.50
N SER A 55 -2.25 5.91 -12.30
CA SER A 55 -2.29 5.57 -13.71
C SER A 55 -1.16 6.25 -14.48
N ALA A 56 -0.30 5.49 -15.16
CA ALA A 56 0.75 6.06 -16.02
C ALA A 56 0.16 6.94 -17.13
N LYS A 57 -0.89 6.46 -17.81
CA LYS A 57 -1.62 7.28 -18.80
C LYS A 57 -2.28 8.51 -18.16
N GLY A 58 -2.90 8.33 -16.98
CA GLY A 58 -3.51 9.42 -16.23
C GLY A 58 -2.51 10.53 -15.90
N LEU A 59 -1.29 10.14 -15.52
CA LEU A 59 -0.21 11.07 -15.21
C LEU A 59 0.25 11.83 -16.47
N VAL A 60 0.54 11.11 -17.55
CA VAL A 60 1.01 11.69 -18.81
C VAL A 60 -0.02 12.64 -19.43
N TYR A 61 -1.31 12.30 -19.33
CA TYR A 61 -2.40 13.15 -19.83
C TYR A 61 -2.95 14.14 -18.79
N GLN A 62 -2.31 14.23 -17.61
CA GLN A 62 -2.72 15.15 -16.53
C GLN A 62 -4.20 14.99 -16.14
N SER A 63 -4.67 13.76 -16.06
CA SER A 63 -6.05 13.45 -15.71
C SER A 63 -6.43 14.00 -14.34
N PRO A 64 -7.64 14.56 -14.16
CA PRO A 64 -8.09 15.09 -12.88
C PRO A 64 -7.93 14.08 -11.72
N GLY A 65 -7.49 14.56 -10.56
CA GLY A 65 -7.30 13.75 -9.36
C GLY A 65 -6.02 12.91 -9.33
N THR A 66 -5.26 12.80 -10.43
CA THR A 66 -4.00 12.04 -10.44
C THR A 66 -2.96 12.68 -9.51
N ASN A 67 -2.87 14.00 -9.50
CA ASN A 67 -1.93 14.74 -8.67
C ASN A 67 -2.23 14.59 -7.16
N ASP A 68 -3.49 14.44 -6.78
CA ASP A 68 -3.89 14.28 -5.39
C ASP A 68 -3.30 13.00 -4.76
N LEU A 69 -3.07 11.95 -5.59
CA LEU A 69 -2.46 10.69 -5.14
C LEU A 69 -0.96 10.83 -4.85
N LEU A 70 -0.33 11.90 -5.34
CA LEU A 70 1.10 12.16 -5.23
C LEU A 70 1.46 13.12 -4.09
N VAL A 71 0.48 13.82 -3.50
CA VAL A 71 0.74 14.76 -2.41
C VAL A 71 1.50 14.07 -1.29
N SER A 72 2.61 14.70 -0.85
CA SER A 72 3.50 14.17 0.18
C SER A 72 4.07 15.31 1.02
N LEU A 73 4.58 14.98 2.21
CA LEU A 73 5.27 15.88 3.15
C LEU A 73 6.62 15.26 3.53
N PRO A 74 7.55 16.04 4.12
CA PRO A 74 8.84 15.50 4.59
C PRO A 74 8.68 14.29 5.53
N GLU A 75 7.67 14.30 6.40
CA GLU A 75 7.40 13.23 7.35
C GLU A 75 6.85 11.95 6.70
N ASP A 76 6.43 12.03 5.43
CA ASP A 76 5.94 10.88 4.64
C ASP A 76 7.08 10.09 3.98
N GLN A 77 8.33 10.52 4.13
CA GLN A 77 9.47 9.86 3.50
C GLN A 77 10.04 8.70 4.34
N PRO A 78 10.59 7.65 3.69
CA PRO A 78 10.69 7.39 2.25
C PRO A 78 9.35 6.96 1.63
N LEU A 79 8.98 7.55 0.50
CA LEU A 79 7.76 7.27 -0.24
C LEU A 79 8.05 6.56 -1.55
N VAL A 80 7.33 5.47 -1.82
CA VAL A 80 7.34 4.77 -3.11
C VAL A 80 6.08 5.11 -3.88
N VAL A 81 6.20 5.55 -5.14
CA VAL A 81 5.06 5.80 -6.02
C VAL A 81 4.71 4.51 -6.76
N GLN A 82 3.52 3.96 -6.53
CA GLN A 82 3.06 2.81 -7.29
C GLN A 82 2.36 3.23 -8.58
N LEU A 83 2.91 2.81 -9.71
CA LEU A 83 2.34 3.00 -11.05
C LEU A 83 1.56 1.77 -11.50
N PHE A 84 0.56 1.97 -12.36
CA PHE A 84 -0.03 0.91 -13.15
C PHE A 84 -0.24 1.34 -14.60
N GLY A 85 -0.10 0.41 -15.51
CA GLY A 85 -0.23 0.56 -16.95
C GLY A 85 0.25 -0.71 -17.63
N ALA A 86 0.02 -0.85 -18.93
CA ALA A 86 0.44 -2.00 -19.75
C ALA A 86 1.28 -1.58 -20.97
N GLU A 87 1.59 -0.30 -21.11
CA GLU A 87 2.31 0.23 -22.25
C GLU A 87 3.64 0.84 -21.81
N ALA A 88 4.75 0.30 -22.31
CA ALA A 88 6.11 0.67 -21.90
C ALA A 88 6.40 2.16 -22.05
N ASP A 89 5.96 2.80 -23.17
CA ASP A 89 6.18 4.23 -23.38
C ASP A 89 5.50 5.10 -22.33
N PHE A 90 4.26 4.79 -21.94
CA PHE A 90 3.57 5.54 -20.90
C PHE A 90 4.22 5.36 -19.52
N LEU A 91 4.72 4.18 -19.20
CA LEU A 91 5.42 3.92 -17.95
C LEU A 91 6.75 4.67 -17.90
N ARG A 92 7.54 4.65 -18.99
CA ARG A 92 8.79 5.44 -19.10
C ARG A 92 8.51 6.92 -18.89
N ARG A 93 7.56 7.49 -19.63
CA ARG A 93 7.20 8.91 -19.52
C ARG A 93 6.67 9.29 -18.14
N ALA A 94 5.88 8.42 -17.51
CA ALA A 94 5.38 8.64 -16.16
C ALA A 94 6.53 8.67 -15.15
N VAL A 95 7.50 7.76 -15.24
CA VAL A 95 8.70 7.76 -14.41
C VAL A 95 9.52 9.03 -14.62
N ALA A 96 9.76 9.46 -15.87
CA ALA A 96 10.47 10.69 -16.19
C ALA A 96 9.83 11.92 -15.50
N LEU A 97 8.51 12.09 -15.68
CA LEU A 97 7.76 13.18 -15.05
C LEU A 97 7.85 13.17 -13.51
N LEU A 98 7.79 12.00 -12.91
CA LEU A 98 7.90 11.86 -11.46
C LEU A 98 9.33 12.16 -10.97
N ARG A 99 10.36 11.75 -11.70
CA ARG A 99 11.75 12.08 -11.39
C ARG A 99 12.02 13.59 -11.44
N GLU A 100 11.49 14.28 -12.47
CA GLU A 100 11.55 15.75 -12.56
C GLU A 100 10.86 16.43 -11.37
N ALA A 101 9.81 15.80 -10.81
CA ALA A 101 9.14 16.26 -9.61
C ALA A 101 9.85 15.86 -8.30
N GLY A 102 10.98 15.12 -8.37
CA GLY A 102 11.82 14.73 -7.23
C GLY A 102 11.52 13.37 -6.62
N TYR A 103 10.56 12.58 -7.19
CA TYR A 103 10.35 11.20 -6.75
C TYR A 103 11.47 10.29 -7.23
N GLY A 104 11.92 9.36 -6.40
CA GLY A 104 13.06 8.51 -6.73
C GLY A 104 12.85 7.01 -6.51
N TRP A 105 11.65 6.60 -6.04
CA TRP A 105 11.32 5.21 -5.78
C TRP A 105 9.96 4.88 -6.40
N PHE A 106 9.93 3.83 -7.22
CA PHE A 106 8.77 3.44 -7.99
C PHE A 106 8.42 1.97 -7.76
N ASP A 107 7.17 1.63 -7.92
CA ASP A 107 6.70 0.25 -7.87
C ASP A 107 5.71 0.02 -9.01
N LEU A 108 5.80 -1.10 -9.70
CA LEU A 108 4.83 -1.49 -10.72
C LEU A 108 3.79 -2.42 -10.12
N ASN A 109 2.53 -2.03 -10.26
CA ASN A 109 1.41 -2.88 -9.87
C ASN A 109 1.19 -3.99 -10.89
N MET A 110 1.49 -5.23 -10.52
CA MET A 110 1.22 -6.45 -11.31
C MET A 110 0.32 -7.41 -10.52
N GLY A 111 -0.49 -6.90 -9.58
CA GLY A 111 -1.31 -7.74 -8.72
C GLY A 111 -2.77 -7.32 -8.58
N CYS A 112 -3.16 -6.12 -9.04
CA CYS A 112 -4.53 -5.64 -8.95
C CYS A 112 -5.46 -6.44 -9.87
N SER A 113 -6.53 -7.03 -9.29
CA SER A 113 -7.52 -7.83 -10.01
C SER A 113 -8.86 -7.10 -10.21
N VAL A 114 -8.89 -5.77 -10.00
CA VAL A 114 -10.10 -4.96 -10.22
C VAL A 114 -10.43 -4.91 -11.72
N PRO A 115 -11.70 -5.17 -12.15
CA PRO A 115 -12.07 -5.27 -13.57
C PRO A 115 -11.69 -4.05 -14.41
N LYS A 116 -11.74 -2.83 -13.85
CA LYS A 116 -11.34 -1.60 -14.53
C LYS A 116 -9.84 -1.58 -14.88
N VAL A 117 -8.99 -2.17 -14.06
CA VAL A 117 -7.53 -2.27 -14.28
C VAL A 117 -7.23 -3.40 -15.26
N LEU A 118 -7.85 -4.56 -15.07
CA LEU A 118 -7.66 -5.73 -15.94
C LEU A 118 -8.03 -5.44 -17.40
N ARG A 119 -9.14 -4.72 -17.64
CA ARG A 119 -9.57 -4.32 -19.00
C ARG A 119 -8.56 -3.44 -19.73
N GLN A 120 -7.64 -2.81 -19.02
CA GLN A 120 -6.53 -2.01 -19.59
C GLN A 120 -5.27 -2.85 -19.82
N GLY A 121 -5.33 -4.17 -19.65
CA GLY A 121 -4.16 -5.04 -19.72
C GLY A 121 -3.19 -4.86 -18.54
N ALA A 122 -3.53 -4.02 -17.54
CA ALA A 122 -2.67 -3.66 -16.42
C ALA A 122 -2.95 -4.49 -15.15
N GLY A 123 -2.15 -4.28 -14.12
CA GLY A 123 -2.28 -5.01 -12.87
C GLY A 123 -2.01 -6.50 -13.06
N ALA A 124 -2.88 -7.35 -12.52
CA ALA A 124 -2.70 -8.80 -12.63
C ALA A 124 -2.83 -9.34 -14.07
N ALA A 125 -3.46 -8.58 -15.01
CA ALA A 125 -3.52 -8.98 -16.41
C ALA A 125 -2.13 -9.10 -17.05
N MET A 126 -1.16 -8.31 -16.60
CA MET A 126 0.22 -8.38 -17.05
C MET A 126 0.86 -9.75 -16.81
N LEU A 127 0.45 -10.47 -15.77
CA LEU A 127 0.94 -11.83 -15.49
C LEU A 127 0.54 -12.85 -16.56
N GLY A 128 -0.36 -12.51 -17.48
CA GLY A 128 -0.73 -13.34 -18.62
C GLY A 128 0.11 -13.09 -19.87
N ASP A 129 0.94 -12.04 -19.87
CA ASP A 129 1.82 -11.67 -20.98
C ASP A 129 3.20 -11.32 -20.42
N LEU A 130 4.06 -12.32 -20.34
CA LEU A 130 5.39 -12.21 -19.73
C LEU A 130 6.29 -11.28 -20.52
N GLU A 131 6.25 -11.32 -21.85
CA GLU A 131 7.10 -10.49 -22.70
C GLU A 131 6.74 -9.01 -22.56
N ASN A 132 5.46 -8.67 -22.60
CA ASN A 132 5.02 -7.30 -22.34
C ASN A 132 5.35 -6.85 -20.91
N SER A 133 5.19 -7.74 -19.91
CA SER A 133 5.55 -7.44 -18.52
C SER A 133 7.02 -7.04 -18.37
N LEU A 134 7.91 -7.74 -19.06
CA LEU A 134 9.34 -7.46 -19.03
C LEU A 134 9.71 -6.22 -19.85
N ALA A 135 9.03 -5.98 -20.98
CA ALA A 135 9.22 -4.76 -21.75
C ALA A 135 8.82 -3.51 -20.95
N VAL A 136 7.70 -3.58 -20.23
CA VAL A 136 7.26 -2.51 -19.31
C VAL A 136 8.23 -2.33 -18.16
N ALA A 137 8.68 -3.43 -17.53
CA ALA A 137 9.65 -3.39 -16.44
C ALA A 137 10.97 -2.76 -16.89
N GLY A 138 11.50 -3.19 -18.04
CA GLY A 138 12.71 -2.64 -18.64
C GLY A 138 12.61 -1.13 -18.90
N ALA A 139 11.49 -0.68 -19.48
CA ALA A 139 11.27 0.74 -19.73
C ALA A 139 11.25 1.60 -18.44
N MET A 140 10.69 1.07 -17.35
CA MET A 140 10.73 1.76 -16.05
C MET A 140 12.13 1.78 -15.45
N LEU A 141 12.86 0.67 -15.53
CA LEU A 141 14.21 0.53 -14.98
C LEU A 141 15.23 1.38 -15.75
N GLU A 142 15.15 1.43 -17.08
CA GLU A 142 15.96 2.31 -17.93
C GLU A 142 15.81 3.77 -17.51
N GLU A 143 14.58 4.22 -17.28
CA GLU A 143 14.28 5.60 -16.91
C GLU A 143 14.63 5.90 -15.44
N ALA A 144 14.27 5.02 -14.51
CA ALA A 144 14.47 5.25 -13.08
C ALA A 144 15.92 5.02 -12.63
N GLY A 145 16.65 4.17 -13.32
CA GLY A 145 17.92 3.59 -12.91
C GLY A 145 17.77 2.27 -12.13
N PRO A 146 18.81 1.42 -12.15
CA PRO A 146 18.78 0.12 -11.48
C PRO A 146 18.55 0.27 -9.97
N GLY A 147 17.82 -0.68 -9.40
CA GLY A 147 17.50 -0.70 -7.96
C GLY A 147 16.42 0.30 -7.54
N ARG A 148 15.91 1.14 -8.44
CA ARG A 148 14.92 2.18 -8.12
C ARG A 148 13.46 1.77 -8.35
N VAL A 149 13.23 0.62 -8.96
CA VAL A 149 11.89 0.08 -9.25
C VAL A 149 11.69 -1.24 -8.55
N GLY A 150 10.58 -1.37 -7.83
CA GLY A 150 10.07 -2.63 -7.32
C GLY A 150 8.87 -3.12 -8.11
N PHE A 151 8.50 -4.38 -7.88
CA PHE A 151 7.38 -5.01 -8.57
C PHE A 151 6.48 -5.72 -7.56
N LYS A 152 5.20 -5.34 -7.54
CA LYS A 152 4.23 -5.98 -6.65
C LYS A 152 3.42 -7.02 -7.41
N LEU A 153 3.68 -8.30 -7.11
CA LEU A 153 3.24 -9.47 -7.85
C LEU A 153 2.16 -10.28 -7.14
N ARG A 154 1.51 -11.16 -7.93
CA ARG A 154 0.78 -12.36 -7.49
C ARG A 154 1.42 -13.61 -8.08
N LEU A 155 0.92 -14.81 -7.70
CA LEU A 155 1.43 -16.10 -8.22
C LEU A 155 1.22 -16.30 -9.73
N GLY A 156 0.22 -15.63 -10.30
CA GLY A 156 -0.20 -15.74 -11.68
C GLY A 156 -1.65 -15.31 -11.83
N LEU A 157 -2.21 -15.51 -13.02
CA LEU A 157 -3.64 -15.27 -13.26
C LEU A 157 -4.51 -16.31 -12.56
N ASP A 158 -4.13 -17.58 -12.68
CA ASP A 158 -4.77 -18.75 -12.09
C ASP A 158 -3.74 -19.87 -11.84
N ASP A 159 -4.16 -20.97 -11.27
CA ASP A 159 -3.29 -22.07 -10.89
C ASP A 159 -2.73 -22.85 -12.10
N ALA A 160 -3.40 -22.75 -13.27
CA ALA A 160 -2.96 -23.41 -14.49
C ALA A 160 -1.77 -22.69 -15.17
N ARG A 161 -1.53 -21.44 -14.84
CA ARG A 161 -0.50 -20.58 -15.44
C ARG A 161 0.31 -19.87 -14.39
N PRO A 162 1.15 -20.60 -13.63
CA PRO A 162 2.08 -19.99 -12.70
C PRO A 162 3.14 -19.19 -13.47
N VAL A 163 3.47 -18.00 -12.99
CA VAL A 163 4.51 -17.14 -13.60
C VAL A 163 5.79 -17.11 -12.76
N LEU A 164 5.74 -17.67 -11.57
CA LEU A 164 6.88 -17.75 -10.68
C LEU A 164 7.50 -19.16 -10.73
N PRO A 165 8.82 -19.26 -10.64
CA PRO A 165 9.78 -18.21 -10.31
C PRO A 165 10.30 -17.39 -11.51
N ASP A 166 9.99 -17.77 -12.76
CA ASP A 166 10.63 -17.22 -13.96
C ASP A 166 10.52 -15.71 -14.07
N LEU A 167 9.33 -15.14 -13.88
CA LEU A 167 9.14 -13.68 -13.90
C LEU A 167 10.00 -13.00 -12.82
N ALA A 168 10.06 -13.54 -11.62
CA ALA A 168 10.82 -12.95 -10.53
C ALA A 168 12.33 -12.89 -10.81
N LEU A 169 12.89 -13.97 -11.37
CA LEU A 169 14.30 -14.05 -11.75
C LEU A 169 14.62 -13.09 -12.89
N ARG A 170 13.78 -13.04 -13.93
CA ARG A 170 13.97 -12.11 -15.04
C ARG A 170 13.86 -10.64 -14.61
N LEU A 171 13.00 -10.31 -13.64
CA LEU A 171 12.92 -8.96 -13.08
C LEU A 171 14.19 -8.62 -12.28
N GLU A 172 14.75 -9.57 -11.53
CA GLU A 172 16.04 -9.42 -10.86
C GLU A 172 17.16 -9.17 -11.87
N ASP A 173 17.25 -9.97 -12.93
CA ASP A 173 18.25 -9.82 -14.00
C ASP A 173 18.14 -8.46 -14.72
N LEU A 174 16.93 -7.89 -14.83
CA LEU A 174 16.70 -6.55 -15.35
C LEU A 174 17.15 -5.44 -14.41
N GLY A 175 17.48 -5.74 -13.14
CA GLY A 175 17.92 -4.77 -12.14
C GLY A 175 16.81 -4.24 -11.22
N ALA A 176 15.78 -5.03 -10.97
CA ALA A 176 14.76 -4.71 -9.96
C ALA A 176 15.39 -4.42 -8.59
N GLY A 177 14.85 -3.46 -7.86
CA GLY A 177 15.33 -3.12 -6.52
C GLY A 177 14.76 -4.02 -5.42
N TRP A 178 13.56 -4.50 -5.59
CA TRP A 178 12.86 -5.42 -4.68
C TRP A 178 11.65 -6.05 -5.36
N LEU A 179 11.17 -7.14 -4.78
CA LEU A 179 9.87 -7.72 -5.11
C LEU A 179 8.95 -7.72 -3.89
N THR A 180 7.65 -7.52 -4.13
CA THR A 180 6.60 -7.76 -3.13
C THR A 180 5.67 -8.82 -3.66
N LEU A 181 5.54 -9.95 -2.98
CA LEU A 181 4.66 -11.04 -3.41
C LEU A 181 3.45 -11.15 -2.50
N HIS A 182 2.25 -11.06 -3.10
CA HIS A 182 1.00 -11.53 -2.50
C HIS A 182 0.73 -12.93 -3.04
N PRO A 183 0.98 -14.00 -2.26
CA PRO A 183 0.97 -15.37 -2.77
C PRO A 183 -0.46 -15.95 -2.87
N ARG A 184 -1.22 -15.35 -3.76
CA ARG A 184 -2.50 -15.81 -4.31
C ARG A 184 -2.52 -15.54 -5.80
N THR A 185 -3.30 -16.31 -6.57
CA THR A 185 -3.55 -15.98 -7.97
C THR A 185 -4.53 -14.80 -8.08
N ALA A 186 -4.59 -14.18 -9.27
CA ALA A 186 -5.57 -13.12 -9.53
C ALA A 186 -7.02 -13.63 -9.38
N ARG A 187 -7.29 -14.87 -9.82
CA ARG A 187 -8.61 -15.52 -9.73
C ARG A 187 -9.04 -15.78 -8.30
N GLN A 188 -8.12 -16.16 -7.40
CA GLN A 188 -8.42 -16.33 -5.98
C GLN A 188 -8.82 -15.00 -5.30
N GLY A 189 -8.37 -13.87 -5.81
CA GLY A 189 -8.66 -12.56 -5.20
C GLY A 189 -8.18 -12.49 -3.75
N PHE A 190 -9.11 -12.61 -2.80
CA PHE A 190 -8.87 -12.70 -1.34
C PHE A 190 -9.45 -13.98 -0.73
N GLY A 191 -9.98 -14.90 -1.54
CA GLY A 191 -10.51 -16.18 -1.08
C GLY A 191 -9.41 -17.15 -0.65
N GLY A 192 -9.77 -18.14 0.16
CA GLY A 192 -8.82 -19.10 0.71
C GLY A 192 -7.74 -18.47 1.59
N THR A 193 -6.58 -19.11 1.67
CA THR A 193 -5.39 -18.64 2.42
C THR A 193 -4.27 -18.25 1.47
N ALA A 194 -3.41 -17.30 1.87
CA ALA A 194 -2.20 -16.94 1.15
C ALA A 194 -1.18 -18.09 1.25
N ASP A 195 -0.64 -18.54 0.13
CA ASP A 195 0.35 -19.63 0.06
C ASP A 195 1.75 -19.12 0.46
N TRP A 196 2.01 -19.06 1.76
CA TRP A 196 3.33 -18.64 2.24
C TRP A 196 4.46 -19.62 1.86
N GLU A 197 4.15 -20.87 1.53
CA GLU A 197 5.17 -21.81 1.01
C GLU A 197 5.70 -21.36 -0.34
N ALA A 198 4.89 -20.72 -1.18
CA ALA A 198 5.39 -20.15 -2.43
C ALA A 198 6.44 -19.06 -2.19
N LEU A 199 6.29 -18.25 -1.13
CA LEU A 199 7.33 -17.29 -0.69
C LEU A 199 8.60 -18.03 -0.23
N ALA A 200 8.45 -19.07 0.59
CA ALA A 200 9.56 -19.87 1.10
C ALA A 200 10.35 -20.56 -0.04
N ARG A 201 9.65 -21.04 -1.08
CA ARG A 201 10.29 -21.64 -2.27
C ARG A 201 10.97 -20.58 -3.15
N LEU A 202 10.44 -19.37 -3.22
CA LEU A 202 10.97 -18.30 -4.07
C LEU A 202 12.20 -17.63 -3.44
N LYS A 203 12.16 -17.31 -2.12
CA LYS A 203 13.18 -16.49 -1.46
C LYS A 203 14.62 -17.01 -1.65
N PRO A 204 14.93 -18.30 -1.53
CA PRO A 204 16.31 -18.81 -1.73
C PRO A 204 16.86 -18.63 -3.15
N ARG A 205 15.99 -18.35 -4.12
CA ARG A 205 16.35 -18.16 -5.53
C ARG A 205 16.61 -16.69 -5.89
N LEU A 206 16.38 -15.76 -4.96
CA LEU A 206 16.51 -14.32 -5.16
C LEU A 206 17.59 -13.73 -4.26
N SER A 207 18.45 -12.90 -4.83
CA SER A 207 19.42 -12.09 -4.09
C SER A 207 18.81 -10.78 -3.60
N LEU A 208 17.86 -10.23 -4.37
CA LEU A 208 17.17 -8.97 -4.01
C LEU A 208 16.21 -9.13 -2.82
N PRO A 209 15.83 -8.01 -2.16
CA PRO A 209 14.85 -8.03 -1.10
C PRO A 209 13.47 -8.53 -1.58
N LEU A 210 12.90 -9.52 -0.87
CA LEU A 210 11.55 -10.02 -1.07
C LEU A 210 10.67 -9.61 0.12
N LEU A 211 9.62 -8.83 -0.14
CA LEU A 211 8.62 -8.45 0.85
C LEU A 211 7.42 -9.41 0.76
N ALA A 212 7.07 -10.00 1.90
CA ALA A 212 5.88 -10.82 2.02
C ALA A 212 4.64 -9.97 2.24
N SER A 213 3.55 -10.26 1.53
CA SER A 213 2.24 -9.66 1.72
C SER A 213 1.16 -10.75 1.60
N GLY A 214 -0.04 -10.50 2.14
CA GLY A 214 -1.15 -11.48 2.13
C GLY A 214 -1.34 -12.17 3.47
N ASP A 215 -2.57 -12.03 3.99
CA ASP A 215 -3.04 -12.55 5.30
C ASP A 215 -2.22 -12.09 6.52
N LEU A 216 -1.58 -10.93 6.40
CA LEU A 216 -0.91 -10.25 7.50
C LEU A 216 -1.93 -9.32 8.18
N PHE A 217 -2.73 -9.86 9.10
CA PHE A 217 -3.77 -9.11 9.80
C PHE A 217 -3.29 -8.56 11.15
N SER A 218 -2.29 -9.18 11.75
CA SER A 218 -1.67 -8.80 13.01
C SER A 218 -0.15 -8.76 12.91
N ALA A 219 0.51 -8.19 13.90
CA ALA A 219 1.96 -8.22 14.03
C ALA A 219 2.50 -9.65 14.19
N ALA A 220 1.78 -10.51 14.91
CA ALA A 220 2.12 -11.92 15.06
C ALA A 220 2.06 -12.67 13.71
N ASP A 221 1.08 -12.37 12.85
CA ASP A 221 1.05 -12.93 11.50
C ASP A 221 2.29 -12.50 10.70
N GLY A 222 2.70 -11.22 10.82
CA GLY A 222 3.88 -10.72 10.15
C GLY A 222 5.16 -11.45 10.55
N LEU A 223 5.40 -11.66 11.85
CA LEU A 223 6.58 -12.38 12.33
C LEU A 223 6.53 -13.85 11.95
N ARG A 224 5.40 -14.51 12.13
CA ARG A 224 5.22 -15.91 11.72
C ARG A 224 5.48 -16.08 10.22
N CYS A 225 4.99 -15.15 9.38
CA CYS A 225 5.28 -15.17 7.95
C CYS A 225 6.77 -15.05 7.66
N LEU A 226 7.48 -14.14 8.31
CA LEU A 226 8.94 -14.00 8.16
C LEU A 226 9.69 -15.27 8.56
N GLU A 227 9.30 -15.88 9.66
CA GLU A 227 9.92 -17.13 10.17
C GLU A 227 9.70 -18.30 9.22
N GLN A 228 8.50 -18.43 8.65
CA GLN A 228 8.16 -19.53 7.74
C GLN A 228 8.72 -19.34 6.35
N THR A 229 8.90 -18.09 5.88
CA THR A 229 9.24 -17.82 4.47
C THR A 229 10.67 -17.39 4.23
N GLY A 230 11.37 -16.92 5.25
CA GLY A 230 12.67 -16.27 5.09
C GLY A 230 12.61 -14.94 4.31
N ALA A 231 11.43 -14.38 4.08
CA ALA A 231 11.28 -13.09 3.39
C ALA A 231 12.06 -11.99 4.11
N THR A 232 12.58 -11.02 3.34
CA THR A 232 13.40 -9.93 3.88
C THR A 232 12.61 -8.99 4.80
N GLY A 233 11.32 -8.80 4.52
CA GLY A 233 10.44 -7.95 5.30
C GLY A 233 8.97 -8.22 4.97
N VAL A 234 8.08 -7.45 5.60
CA VAL A 234 6.62 -7.56 5.40
C VAL A 234 6.02 -6.28 4.88
N MET A 235 4.93 -6.42 4.11
CA MET A 235 4.12 -5.32 3.64
C MET A 235 2.67 -5.51 4.12
N TYR A 236 2.26 -4.72 5.11
CA TYR A 236 0.91 -4.73 5.67
C TYR A 236 -0.09 -4.02 4.75
N ALA A 237 -1.20 -4.68 4.48
CA ALA A 237 -2.33 -4.13 3.74
C ALA A 237 -3.57 -4.05 4.65
N ARG A 238 -4.42 -5.07 4.64
CA ARG A 238 -5.65 -5.10 5.44
C ARG A 238 -5.40 -4.99 6.95
N GLY A 239 -4.28 -5.53 7.45
CA GLY A 239 -3.88 -5.35 8.85
C GLY A 239 -3.75 -3.87 9.22
N ALA A 240 -3.08 -3.08 8.38
CA ALA A 240 -2.96 -1.64 8.59
C ALA A 240 -4.30 -0.89 8.45
N MET A 241 -5.18 -1.32 7.52
CA MET A 241 -6.54 -0.76 7.39
C MET A 241 -7.41 -1.00 8.61
N TYR A 242 -7.15 -2.07 9.36
CA TYR A 242 -7.87 -2.39 10.60
C TYR A 242 -7.30 -1.69 11.82
N GLY A 243 -6.04 -1.24 11.74
CA GLY A 243 -5.40 -0.43 12.77
C GLY A 243 -3.92 -0.22 12.46
N PRO A 244 -3.49 1.03 12.21
CA PRO A 244 -2.08 1.39 12.03
C PRO A 244 -1.18 0.94 13.18
N ALA A 245 -1.73 0.71 14.37
CA ALA A 245 -1.01 0.16 15.52
C ALA A 245 -0.32 -1.19 15.23
N VAL A 246 -0.69 -1.89 14.13
CA VAL A 246 0.01 -3.11 13.70
C VAL A 246 1.51 -2.88 13.47
N PHE A 247 1.92 -1.68 13.04
CA PHE A 247 3.33 -1.35 12.85
C PHE A 247 4.08 -1.25 14.17
N ALA A 248 3.55 -0.54 15.16
CA ALA A 248 4.14 -0.44 16.48
C ALA A 248 4.20 -1.80 17.20
N ALA A 249 3.14 -2.59 17.08
CA ALA A 249 3.09 -3.95 17.58
C ALA A 249 4.15 -4.85 16.91
N HIS A 250 4.33 -4.72 15.59
CA HIS A 250 5.37 -5.47 14.86
C HIS A 250 6.77 -5.12 15.37
N LEU A 251 7.07 -3.83 15.54
CA LEU A 251 8.35 -3.38 16.06
C LEU A 251 8.59 -3.85 17.50
N ALA A 252 7.57 -3.83 18.36
CA ALA A 252 7.65 -4.32 19.72
C ALA A 252 8.00 -5.83 19.74
N LEU A 253 7.30 -6.65 18.93
CA LEU A 253 7.62 -8.07 18.82
C LEU A 253 9.04 -8.33 18.27
N CYS A 254 9.52 -7.51 17.31
CA CYS A 254 10.90 -7.62 16.82
C CYS A 254 11.93 -7.39 17.94
N ARG A 255 11.60 -6.59 18.95
CA ARG A 255 12.44 -6.35 20.14
C ARG A 255 12.24 -7.39 21.25
N GLY A 256 11.36 -8.38 21.05
CA GLY A 256 11.00 -9.38 22.07
C GLY A 256 10.06 -8.87 23.17
N GLU A 257 9.42 -7.73 22.93
CA GLU A 257 8.46 -7.14 23.88
C GLU A 257 7.08 -7.82 23.76
N ARG A 258 6.33 -7.80 24.86
CA ARG A 258 4.93 -8.25 24.84
C ARG A 258 4.04 -7.15 24.26
N ILE A 259 3.11 -7.53 23.40
CA ILE A 259 2.08 -6.61 22.89
C ILE A 259 0.96 -6.54 23.92
N ALA A 260 0.67 -5.35 24.42
CA ALA A 260 -0.57 -5.11 25.17
C ALA A 260 -1.75 -4.95 24.20
N GLU A 261 -2.91 -5.46 24.59
CA GLU A 261 -4.16 -5.16 23.86
C GLU A 261 -4.40 -3.64 23.83
N PRO A 262 -4.81 -3.08 22.68
CA PRO A 262 -5.09 -1.66 22.57
C PRO A 262 -6.17 -1.25 23.58
N THR A 263 -5.87 -0.30 24.46
CA THR A 263 -6.88 0.25 25.37
C THR A 263 -7.93 1.05 24.57
N PRO A 264 -9.18 1.16 25.05
CA PRO A 264 -10.18 2.03 24.44
C PRO A 264 -9.70 3.48 24.25
N ALA A 265 -8.90 3.99 25.19
CA ALA A 265 -8.31 5.32 25.11
C ALA A 265 -7.28 5.43 23.96
N ALA A 266 -6.42 4.43 23.77
CA ALA A 266 -5.45 4.40 22.69
C ALA A 266 -6.14 4.28 21.31
N LEU A 267 -7.17 3.44 21.22
CA LEU A 267 -7.99 3.31 20.00
C LEU A 267 -8.68 4.64 19.65
N ARG A 268 -9.30 5.29 20.64
CA ARG A 268 -9.90 6.61 20.48
C ARG A 268 -8.89 7.64 19.98
N ALA A 269 -7.73 7.74 20.62
CA ALA A 269 -6.69 8.69 20.26
C ALA A 269 -6.22 8.49 18.82
N MET A 270 -6.00 7.25 18.39
CA MET A 270 -5.63 6.90 17.01
C MET A 270 -6.70 7.35 16.00
N ILE A 271 -7.97 7.08 16.28
CA ILE A 271 -9.06 7.47 15.37
C ILE A 271 -9.16 9.00 15.26
N LEU A 272 -9.14 9.71 16.38
CA LEU A 272 -9.20 11.18 16.40
C LEU A 272 -7.98 11.79 15.70
N ARG A 273 -6.79 11.19 15.84
CA ARG A 273 -5.59 11.61 15.12
C ARG A 273 -5.75 11.47 13.61
N HIS A 274 -6.29 10.35 13.12
CA HIS A 274 -6.55 10.19 11.69
C HIS A 274 -7.58 11.21 11.17
N MET A 275 -8.65 11.43 11.92
CA MET A 275 -9.68 12.44 11.57
C MET A 275 -9.08 13.86 11.49
N ASP A 276 -8.20 14.22 12.42
CA ASP A 276 -7.49 15.51 12.42
C ASP A 276 -6.58 15.65 11.20
N LEU A 277 -5.76 14.64 10.90
CA LEU A 277 -4.91 14.64 9.71
C LEU A 277 -5.75 14.76 8.42
N ALA A 278 -6.85 14.00 8.31
CA ALA A 278 -7.73 14.04 7.16
C ALA A 278 -8.39 15.43 7.00
N ARG A 279 -8.85 16.02 8.09
CA ARG A 279 -9.47 17.37 8.07
C ARG A 279 -8.48 18.45 7.64
N ARG A 280 -7.23 18.38 8.10
CA ARG A 280 -6.20 19.40 7.82
C ARG A 280 -5.59 19.26 6.43
N LEU A 281 -5.38 18.03 5.95
CA LEU A 281 -4.57 17.77 4.75
C LEU A 281 -5.43 17.50 3.49
N CYS A 282 -6.70 17.16 3.66
CA CYS A 282 -7.62 16.93 2.54
C CYS A 282 -8.78 17.93 2.60
N PRO A 283 -8.69 19.05 1.88
CA PRO A 283 -9.73 20.05 1.91
C PRO A 283 -11.04 19.53 1.33
N GLY A 284 -12.17 20.04 1.87
CA GLY A 284 -13.49 19.75 1.37
C GLY A 284 -14.18 18.54 2.01
N ARG A 285 -15.34 18.17 1.47
CA ARG A 285 -16.20 17.11 2.02
C ARG A 285 -15.71 15.70 1.77
N ALA A 286 -14.79 15.50 0.82
CA ALA A 286 -14.28 14.18 0.47
C ALA A 286 -13.61 13.47 1.67
N ALA A 287 -12.81 14.20 2.46
CA ALA A 287 -12.19 13.70 3.66
C ALA A 287 -13.20 13.22 4.71
N LEU A 288 -14.25 13.99 4.95
CA LEU A 288 -15.34 13.60 5.85
C LEU A 288 -16.03 12.31 5.36
N TRP A 289 -16.36 12.25 4.07
CA TRP A 289 -17.00 11.06 3.48
C TRP A 289 -16.10 9.83 3.56
N LYS A 290 -14.79 9.98 3.34
CA LYS A 290 -13.82 8.91 3.53
C LYS A 290 -13.85 8.40 4.97
N MET A 291 -13.79 9.30 5.96
CA MET A 291 -13.76 8.89 7.37
C MET A 291 -15.02 8.16 7.83
N ARG A 292 -16.19 8.40 7.24
CA ARG A 292 -17.41 7.60 7.48
C ARG A 292 -17.23 6.11 7.16
N SER A 293 -16.35 5.78 6.21
CA SER A 293 -16.06 4.39 5.82
C SER A 293 -14.83 3.81 6.50
N VAL A 294 -13.89 4.65 6.93
CA VAL A 294 -12.64 4.24 7.58
C VAL A 294 -12.84 3.96 9.07
N VAL A 295 -13.50 4.87 9.80
CA VAL A 295 -13.71 4.74 11.26
C VAL A 295 -14.33 3.38 11.65
N PRO A 296 -15.39 2.88 10.99
CA PRO A 296 -15.96 1.58 11.35
C PRO A 296 -15.01 0.39 11.20
N ARG A 297 -13.93 0.52 10.44
CA ARG A 297 -12.94 -0.55 10.29
C ARG A 297 -12.04 -0.67 11.52
N TYR A 298 -11.71 0.45 12.14
CA TYR A 298 -10.91 0.50 13.35
C TYR A 298 -11.60 -0.14 14.55
N VAL A 299 -12.92 0.01 14.60
CA VAL A 299 -13.77 -0.51 15.71
C VAL A 299 -14.51 -1.80 15.34
N ARG A 300 -14.11 -2.48 14.27
CA ARG A 300 -14.82 -3.64 13.71
C ARG A 300 -15.03 -4.80 14.68
N ALA A 301 -14.15 -4.95 15.67
CA ALA A 301 -14.21 -5.98 16.69
C ALA A 301 -15.19 -5.62 17.85
N LEU A 302 -15.61 -4.35 17.93
CA LEU A 302 -16.53 -3.92 18.99
C LEU A 302 -17.99 -4.20 18.62
N PRO A 303 -18.84 -4.54 19.59
CA PRO A 303 -20.27 -4.72 19.35
C PRO A 303 -20.90 -3.41 18.90
N GLY A 304 -21.94 -3.46 18.08
CA GLY A 304 -22.65 -2.27 17.60
C GLY A 304 -22.02 -1.55 16.40
N THR A 305 -20.88 -1.98 15.87
CA THR A 305 -20.19 -1.33 14.72
C THR A 305 -21.10 -1.13 13.49
N ARG A 306 -22.08 -2.05 13.26
CA ARG A 306 -23.05 -1.89 12.16
C ARG A 306 -23.99 -0.70 12.36
N ALA A 307 -24.39 -0.43 13.60
CA ALA A 307 -25.20 0.74 13.95
C ALA A 307 -24.41 2.02 13.78
N LEU A 308 -23.18 2.06 14.32
CA LEU A 308 -22.24 3.17 14.12
C LEU A 308 -22.07 3.51 12.64
N ARG A 309 -21.84 2.51 11.78
CA ARG A 309 -21.67 2.74 10.34
C ARG A 309 -22.87 3.47 9.72
N ARG A 310 -24.09 3.10 10.09
CA ARG A 310 -25.32 3.78 9.61
C ARG A 310 -25.42 5.22 10.12
N GLU A 311 -25.02 5.45 11.35
CA GLU A 311 -25.00 6.77 11.98
C GLU A 311 -23.97 7.67 11.29
N LEU A 312 -22.72 7.22 11.15
CA LEU A 312 -21.66 7.97 10.49
C LEU A 312 -22.00 8.34 9.03
N CYS A 313 -22.73 7.49 8.30
CA CYS A 313 -23.17 7.82 6.94
C CYS A 313 -24.12 9.04 6.88
N ARG A 314 -24.78 9.38 7.98
CA ARG A 314 -25.71 10.53 8.08
C ARG A 314 -25.02 11.83 8.51
N CYS A 315 -23.83 11.72 9.15
CA CYS A 315 -23.10 12.90 9.62
C CYS A 315 -22.76 13.83 8.45
N THR A 316 -23.04 15.12 8.57
CA THR A 316 -22.82 16.12 7.52
C THR A 316 -21.57 16.97 7.77
N ASP A 317 -21.05 16.94 8.99
CA ASP A 317 -19.84 17.65 9.39
C ASP A 317 -18.96 16.83 10.36
N TRP A 318 -17.81 17.40 10.70
CA TRP A 318 -16.82 16.75 11.56
C TRP A 318 -17.25 16.64 13.02
N ARG A 319 -18.09 17.56 13.51
CA ARG A 319 -18.60 17.55 14.88
C ARG A 319 -19.54 16.37 15.05
N GLU A 320 -20.57 16.25 14.19
CA GLU A 320 -21.49 15.12 14.22
C GLU A 320 -20.75 13.78 14.14
N LEU A 321 -19.71 13.68 13.28
CA LEU A 321 -18.93 12.46 13.14
C LEU A 321 -18.15 12.15 14.42
N THR A 322 -17.58 13.16 15.08
CA THR A 322 -16.86 13.01 16.34
C THR A 322 -17.81 12.61 17.46
N ASP A 323 -18.95 13.29 17.59
CA ASP A 323 -19.95 13.03 18.63
C ASP A 323 -20.50 11.58 18.50
N ALA A 324 -20.80 11.13 17.29
CA ALA A 324 -21.25 9.75 17.04
C ALA A 324 -20.19 8.70 17.44
N LEU A 325 -18.90 8.97 17.14
CA LEU A 325 -17.80 8.10 17.57
C LEU A 325 -17.68 8.05 19.09
N GLU A 326 -17.70 9.20 19.77
CA GLU A 326 -17.56 9.29 21.24
C GLU A 326 -18.70 8.57 21.97
N ASN A 327 -19.94 8.77 21.53
CA ASN A 327 -21.11 8.08 22.05
C ASN A 327 -20.95 6.56 21.89
N PHE A 328 -20.50 6.11 20.71
CA PHE A 328 -20.26 4.68 20.45
C PHE A 328 -19.20 4.10 21.38
N LEU A 329 -18.02 4.74 21.51
CA LEU A 329 -16.92 4.26 22.33
C LEU A 329 -17.30 4.24 23.81
N THR A 330 -18.05 5.23 24.28
CA THR A 330 -18.56 5.27 25.65
C THR A 330 -19.54 4.11 25.94
N ALA A 331 -20.42 3.81 24.99
CA ALA A 331 -21.35 2.68 25.11
C ALA A 331 -20.65 1.33 25.06
N ALA A 332 -19.61 1.17 24.23
CA ALA A 332 -18.83 -0.06 24.09
C ALA A 332 -17.87 -0.34 25.29
N SER A 333 -17.66 0.66 26.15
CA SER A 333 -16.81 0.53 27.36
C SER A 333 -17.60 0.14 28.61
N ARG A 334 -18.93 0.07 28.53
CA ARG A 334 -19.85 -0.39 29.59
C ARG A 334 -20.15 -1.88 29.44
#